data_3978156e788a633ed741b50cebc14e21
#
_entry.id   3978156e788a633ed741b50cebc14e21
#
_cell.length_a   1.000
_cell.length_b   1.000
_cell.length_c   1.000
_cell.angle_alpha   90.00
_cell.angle_beta   90.00
_cell.angle_gamma   90.00
#
_symmetry.space_group_name_H-M   'P 1'
#
loop_
_entity.id
_entity.type
_entity.pdbx_description
1 polymer ?
#
loop_
_entity_poly.entity_id
_entity_poly.type
_entity_poly.pdbx_seq_one_letter_code
_entity_poly.pdbx_strand_id
1 'polypeptide(L)'
;MMKGRGLATVIAVFSAFLLHAQNNRPMPTLDDLDREIAMSASYDKHFENEILKVKKQYKAARTKEERYKLSDKIFNLYTSYRIDSAIVYAEHKLQLAQQMNNKKYIDDSKLNLAYLMMKGGQLKDASDFVNSIQLQQLDPNLFFYYFSTRKTLYESLASAALTSGKRNYYNQIAKSCNDSLLAHSDKPDIWSR
;
A
#
# COMPACT_ATOMS: atom_id res chain seq x y z
N MET A 1 -16.63 -43.00 -40.99
CA MET A 1 -17.47 -41.85 -40.60
C MET A 1 -17.56 -41.75 -39.09
N MET A 2 -16.55 -41.18 -38.42
CA MET A 2 -16.55 -40.94 -36.94
C MET A 2 -15.70 -39.71 -36.60
N LYS A 3 -16.03 -38.52 -37.11
CA LYS A 3 -15.32 -37.27 -36.81
C LYS A 3 -16.19 -36.09 -36.32
N GLY A 4 -17.52 -36.30 -36.15
CA GLY A 4 -18.43 -35.19 -35.81
C GLY A 4 -18.86 -35.12 -34.31
N ARG A 5 -18.62 -36.17 -33.51
CA ARG A 5 -19.16 -36.26 -32.15
C ARG A 5 -18.27 -35.56 -31.10
N GLY A 6 -16.97 -35.45 -31.31
CA GLY A 6 -16.05 -34.83 -30.34
C GLY A 6 -16.15 -33.31 -30.30
N LEU A 7 -16.41 -32.65 -31.43
CA LEU A 7 -16.47 -31.19 -31.50
C LEU A 7 -17.72 -30.60 -30.82
N ALA A 8 -18.87 -31.28 -30.96
CA ALA A 8 -20.13 -30.87 -30.32
C ALA A 8 -20.06 -30.97 -28.81
N THR A 9 -19.36 -32.00 -28.25
CA THR A 9 -19.21 -32.18 -26.80
C THR A 9 -18.29 -31.13 -26.19
N VAL A 10 -17.21 -30.71 -26.89
CA VAL A 10 -16.31 -29.67 -26.42
C VAL A 10 -16.98 -28.29 -26.39
N ILE A 11 -17.80 -27.98 -27.41
CA ILE A 11 -18.57 -26.72 -27.47
C ILE A 11 -19.63 -26.68 -26.36
N ALA A 12 -20.30 -27.78 -26.06
CA ALA A 12 -21.31 -27.87 -25.01
C ALA A 12 -20.70 -27.70 -23.60
N VAL A 13 -19.49 -28.22 -23.36
CA VAL A 13 -18.78 -28.05 -22.07
C VAL A 13 -18.28 -26.62 -21.94
N PHE A 14 -17.78 -25.98 -22.99
CA PHE A 14 -17.33 -24.59 -22.95
C PHE A 14 -18.50 -23.60 -22.75
N SER A 15 -19.66 -23.86 -23.37
CA SER A 15 -20.85 -23.02 -23.14
C SER A 15 -21.45 -23.20 -21.74
N ALA A 16 -21.35 -24.38 -21.14
CA ALA A 16 -21.74 -24.61 -19.75
C ALA A 16 -20.81 -23.88 -18.75
N PHE A 17 -19.52 -23.80 -19.04
CA PHE A 17 -18.55 -23.03 -18.22
C PHE A 17 -18.79 -21.52 -18.33
N LEU A 18 -19.14 -20.99 -19.50
CA LEU A 18 -19.48 -19.56 -19.67
C LEU A 18 -20.79 -19.18 -18.99
N LEU A 19 -21.75 -20.10 -18.88
CA LEU A 19 -23.02 -19.89 -18.16
C LEU A 19 -22.87 -19.94 -16.64
N HIS A 20 -21.84 -20.63 -16.10
CA HIS A 20 -21.55 -20.64 -14.66
C HIS A 20 -20.67 -19.47 -14.19
N ALA A 21 -20.03 -18.74 -15.13
CA ALA A 21 -19.24 -17.57 -14.81
C ALA A 21 -20.07 -16.27 -14.63
N GLN A 22 -21.36 -16.29 -14.89
CA GLN A 22 -22.29 -15.26 -14.46
C GLN A 22 -22.62 -15.47 -12.98
N ASN A 23 -21.70 -15.05 -12.12
CA ASN A 23 -22.00 -14.82 -10.71
C ASN A 23 -23.09 -13.72 -10.69
N ASN A 24 -24.35 -14.13 -10.64
CA ASN A 24 -25.51 -13.26 -10.41
C ASN A 24 -25.44 -12.69 -8.99
N ARG A 25 -24.40 -11.91 -8.68
CA ARG A 25 -24.52 -10.97 -7.58
C ARG A 25 -25.39 -9.84 -8.10
N PRO A 26 -26.59 -9.63 -7.53
CA PRO A 26 -27.40 -8.49 -7.90
C PRO A 26 -26.53 -7.23 -7.79
N MET A 27 -26.64 -6.34 -8.78
CA MET A 27 -25.94 -5.05 -8.70
C MET A 27 -26.37 -4.37 -7.41
N PRO A 28 -25.41 -3.79 -6.64
CA PRO A 28 -25.75 -3.07 -5.42
C PRO A 28 -26.80 -1.98 -5.72
N THR A 29 -27.85 -1.94 -4.92
CA THR A 29 -28.91 -0.95 -5.03
C THR A 29 -28.57 0.29 -4.21
N LEU A 30 -29.32 1.38 -4.40
CA LEU A 30 -29.23 2.57 -3.54
C LEU A 30 -29.55 2.22 -2.08
N ASP A 31 -30.49 1.34 -1.84
CA ASP A 31 -30.85 0.86 -0.49
C ASP A 31 -29.68 0.10 0.17
N ASP A 32 -28.90 -0.63 -0.61
CA ASP A 32 -27.67 -1.28 -0.09
C ASP A 32 -26.63 -0.24 0.30
N LEU A 33 -26.47 0.81 -0.52
CA LEU A 33 -25.57 1.93 -0.21
C LEU A 33 -26.03 2.69 1.05
N ASP A 34 -27.30 3.00 1.16
CA ASP A 34 -27.88 3.69 2.33
C ASP A 34 -27.70 2.83 3.61
N ARG A 35 -27.83 1.51 3.50
CA ARG A 35 -27.55 0.59 4.61
C ARG A 35 -26.09 0.62 5.02
N GLU A 36 -25.16 0.58 4.07
CA GLU A 36 -23.72 0.66 4.35
C GLU A 36 -23.35 2.02 4.98
N ILE A 37 -23.93 3.12 4.50
CA ILE A 37 -23.75 4.44 5.09
C ILE A 37 -24.27 4.47 6.54
N ALA A 38 -25.43 3.90 6.80
CA ALA A 38 -25.97 3.81 8.17
C ALA A 38 -25.09 2.95 9.10
N MET A 39 -24.37 1.95 8.56
CA MET A 39 -23.45 1.11 9.31
C MET A 39 -22.08 1.77 9.52
N SER A 40 -21.74 2.87 8.84
CA SER A 40 -20.41 3.53 8.91
C SER A 40 -20.03 3.88 10.34
N ALA A 41 -20.96 4.41 11.15
CA ALA A 41 -20.70 4.72 12.56
C ALA A 41 -20.35 3.49 13.41
N SER A 42 -20.84 2.31 13.04
CA SER A 42 -20.50 1.05 13.70
C SER A 42 -19.08 0.60 13.32
N TYR A 43 -18.70 0.74 12.05
CA TYR A 43 -17.34 0.47 11.59
C TYR A 43 -16.33 1.42 12.25
N ASP A 44 -16.63 2.71 12.31
CA ASP A 44 -15.81 3.72 12.98
C ASP A 44 -15.58 3.35 14.46
N LYS A 45 -16.63 2.99 15.17
CA LYS A 45 -16.54 2.57 16.57
C LYS A 45 -15.69 1.31 16.74
N HIS A 46 -15.78 0.35 15.82
CA HIS A 46 -14.94 -0.84 15.82
C HIS A 46 -13.46 -0.48 15.67
N PHE A 47 -13.12 0.32 14.65
CA PHE A 47 -11.76 0.78 14.41
C PHE A 47 -11.19 1.56 15.60
N GLU A 48 -11.94 2.50 16.17
CA GLU A 48 -11.50 3.28 17.34
C GLU A 48 -11.27 2.38 18.56
N ASN A 49 -12.07 1.34 18.77
CA ASN A 49 -11.86 0.38 19.85
C ASN A 49 -10.55 -0.41 19.67
N GLU A 50 -10.25 -0.87 18.45
CA GLU A 50 -8.99 -1.56 18.17
C GLU A 50 -7.80 -0.62 18.37
N ILE A 51 -7.87 0.60 17.86
CA ILE A 51 -6.84 1.64 18.07
C ILE A 51 -6.64 1.91 19.55
N LEU A 52 -7.72 2.02 20.32
CA LEU A 52 -7.64 2.27 21.77
C LEU A 52 -6.92 1.13 22.51
N LYS A 53 -7.14 -0.13 22.13
CA LYS A 53 -6.41 -1.27 22.70
C LYS A 53 -4.91 -1.16 22.42
N VAL A 54 -4.52 -0.85 21.18
CA VAL A 54 -3.10 -0.70 20.81
C VAL A 54 -2.48 0.53 21.51
N LYS A 55 -3.21 1.64 21.62
CA LYS A 55 -2.77 2.83 22.36
C LYS A 55 -2.51 2.55 23.85
N LYS A 56 -3.32 1.70 24.49
CA LYS A 56 -3.06 1.24 25.87
C LYS A 56 -1.75 0.46 25.96
N GLN A 57 -1.51 -0.45 25.02
CA GLN A 57 -0.24 -1.19 24.94
C GLN A 57 0.95 -0.25 24.70
N TYR A 58 0.82 0.73 23.80
CA TYR A 58 1.83 1.74 23.54
C TYR A 58 2.23 2.53 24.79
N LYS A 59 1.24 2.94 25.61
CA LYS A 59 1.50 3.63 26.88
C LYS A 59 2.22 2.74 27.89
N ALA A 60 1.97 1.44 27.90
CA ALA A 60 2.58 0.46 28.79
C ALA A 60 3.95 -0.03 28.31
N ALA A 61 4.31 0.23 27.05
CA ALA A 61 5.57 -0.23 26.44
C ALA A 61 6.78 0.37 27.16
N ARG A 62 7.76 -0.49 27.47
CA ARG A 62 8.95 -0.12 28.25
C ARG A 62 10.14 0.25 27.37
N THR A 63 10.21 -0.29 26.14
CA THR A 63 11.33 -0.07 25.24
C THR A 63 10.92 0.81 24.04
N LYS A 64 11.92 1.50 23.44
CA LYS A 64 11.69 2.27 22.22
C LYS A 64 11.28 1.38 21.06
N GLU A 65 11.82 0.16 20.99
CA GLU A 65 11.48 -0.79 19.93
C GLU A 65 10.03 -1.28 20.05
N GLU A 66 9.54 -1.59 21.25
CA GLU A 66 8.12 -1.91 21.47
C GLU A 66 7.22 -0.74 21.06
N ARG A 67 7.60 0.48 21.45
CA ARG A 67 6.85 1.69 21.05
C ARG A 67 6.84 1.88 19.55
N TYR A 68 7.97 1.64 18.86
CA TYR A 68 8.05 1.70 17.41
C TYR A 68 7.07 0.72 16.76
N LYS A 69 7.11 -0.56 17.16
CA LYS A 69 6.21 -1.61 16.64
C LYS A 69 4.74 -1.33 16.92
N LEU A 70 4.43 -0.75 18.07
CA LEU A 70 3.05 -0.38 18.42
C LEU A 70 2.59 0.89 17.67
N SER A 71 3.49 1.86 17.45
CA SER A 71 3.22 3.00 16.56
C SER A 71 2.93 2.54 15.14
N ASP A 72 3.65 1.52 14.66
CA ASP A 72 3.41 0.93 13.35
C ASP A 72 2.02 0.29 13.24
N LYS A 73 1.59 -0.45 14.26
CA LYS A 73 0.22 -0.98 14.32
C LYS A 73 -0.83 0.12 14.29
N ILE A 74 -0.65 1.19 15.06
CA ILE A 74 -1.59 2.31 15.10
C ILE A 74 -1.59 3.05 13.76
N PHE A 75 -0.42 3.28 13.16
CA PHE A 75 -0.27 3.85 11.83
C PHE A 75 -1.09 3.04 10.80
N ASN A 76 -0.92 1.72 10.76
CA ASN A 76 -1.63 0.85 9.82
C ASN A 76 -3.15 0.91 10.00
N LEU A 77 -3.65 0.97 11.23
CA LEU A 77 -5.07 1.13 11.51
C LEU A 77 -5.61 2.48 11.03
N TYR A 78 -4.84 3.58 11.19
CA TYR A 78 -5.27 4.91 10.75
C TYR A 78 -5.11 5.14 9.24
N THR A 79 -4.20 4.45 8.55
CA THR A 79 -3.88 4.69 7.14
C THR A 79 -5.08 4.58 6.20
N SER A 80 -6.05 3.71 6.50
CA SER A 80 -7.27 3.54 5.71
C SER A 80 -8.46 4.37 6.23
N TYR A 81 -8.33 4.98 7.41
CA TYR A 81 -9.44 5.57 8.13
C TYR A 81 -9.27 7.08 8.39
N ARG A 82 -8.10 7.50 8.91
CA ARG A 82 -7.80 8.91 9.23
C ARG A 82 -6.36 9.25 8.90
N ILE A 83 -6.13 9.87 7.76
CA ILE A 83 -4.78 10.19 7.26
C ILE A 83 -4.03 11.10 8.23
N ASP A 84 -4.67 12.13 8.80
CA ASP A 84 -4.02 13.05 9.74
C ASP A 84 -3.47 12.32 10.97
N SER A 85 -4.25 11.39 11.52
CA SER A 85 -3.80 10.56 12.64
C SER A 85 -2.68 9.60 12.23
N ALA A 86 -2.73 9.05 11.02
CA ALA A 86 -1.67 8.21 10.48
C ALA A 86 -0.35 8.97 10.37
N ILE A 87 -0.38 10.24 9.91
CA ILE A 87 0.81 11.12 9.83
C ILE A 87 1.46 11.26 11.21
N VAL A 88 0.68 11.58 12.25
CA VAL A 88 1.21 11.74 13.62
C VAL A 88 1.95 10.48 14.08
N TYR A 89 1.41 9.28 13.82
CA TYR A 89 2.08 8.04 14.23
C TYR A 89 3.25 7.67 13.33
N ALA A 90 3.25 8.03 12.05
CA ALA A 90 4.41 7.89 11.18
C ALA A 90 5.58 8.79 11.61
N GLU A 91 5.28 10.03 12.04
CA GLU A 91 6.27 10.94 12.63
C GLU A 91 6.83 10.40 13.95
N HIS A 92 5.98 9.88 14.84
CA HIS A 92 6.44 9.22 16.07
C HIS A 92 7.35 8.02 15.77
N LYS A 93 7.02 7.22 14.76
CA LYS A 93 7.90 6.13 14.30
C LYS A 93 9.26 6.66 13.90
N LEU A 94 9.30 7.71 13.08
CA LEU A 94 10.55 8.30 12.62
C LEU A 94 11.39 8.82 13.79
N GLN A 95 10.79 9.52 14.74
CA GLN A 95 11.48 10.02 15.92
C GLN A 95 12.07 8.87 16.77
N LEU A 96 11.31 7.80 17.02
CA LEU A 96 11.79 6.63 17.74
C LEU A 96 12.92 5.93 17.01
N ALA A 97 12.80 5.77 15.69
CA ALA A 97 13.82 5.17 14.85
C ALA A 97 15.14 5.96 14.88
N GLN A 98 15.06 7.29 14.81
CA GLN A 98 16.20 8.20 14.95
C GLN A 98 16.85 8.10 16.33
N GLN A 99 16.06 8.09 17.41
CA GLN A 99 16.56 7.92 18.77
C GLN A 99 17.23 6.56 19.02
N MET A 100 16.87 5.54 18.26
CA MET A 100 17.50 4.22 18.30
C MET A 100 18.70 4.10 17.33
N ASN A 101 18.93 5.13 16.51
CA ASN A 101 19.89 5.09 15.39
C ASN A 101 19.72 3.85 14.49
N ASN A 102 18.47 3.41 14.30
CA ASN A 102 18.16 2.22 13.52
C ASN A 102 17.81 2.60 12.07
N LYS A 103 18.77 2.43 11.17
CA LYS A 103 18.67 2.81 9.75
C LYS A 103 17.46 2.18 9.05
N LYS A 104 17.20 0.90 9.29
CA LYS A 104 16.04 0.19 8.72
C LYS A 104 14.72 0.84 9.14
N TYR A 105 14.56 1.14 10.43
CA TYR A 105 13.35 1.77 10.94
C TYR A 105 13.22 3.23 10.49
N ILE A 106 14.32 3.94 10.31
CA ILE A 106 14.33 5.31 9.74
C ILE A 106 13.80 5.27 8.31
N ASP A 107 14.33 4.37 7.47
CA ASP A 107 13.94 4.27 6.06
C ASP A 107 12.49 3.79 5.92
N ASP A 108 12.05 2.82 6.72
CA ASP A 108 10.65 2.38 6.78
C ASP A 108 9.70 3.53 7.13
N SER A 109 10.04 4.31 8.17
CA SER A 109 9.21 5.45 8.58
C SER A 109 9.16 6.55 7.53
N LYS A 110 10.26 6.81 6.81
CA LYS A 110 10.30 7.75 5.69
C LYS A 110 9.42 7.30 4.52
N LEU A 111 9.41 5.99 4.21
CA LEU A 111 8.53 5.43 3.18
C LEU A 111 7.06 5.56 3.56
N ASN A 112 6.72 5.34 4.84
CA ASN A 112 5.37 5.53 5.35
C ASN A 112 4.92 7.00 5.23
N LEU A 113 5.78 7.96 5.59
CA LEU A 113 5.50 9.39 5.43
C LEU A 113 5.34 9.76 3.96
N ALA A 114 6.24 9.30 3.09
CA ALA A 114 6.15 9.54 1.65
C ALA A 114 4.81 9.03 1.08
N TYR A 115 4.38 7.84 1.47
CA TYR A 115 3.10 7.27 1.07
C TYR A 115 1.90 8.16 1.49
N LEU A 116 1.89 8.64 2.73
CA LEU A 116 0.83 9.53 3.22
C LEU A 116 0.85 10.89 2.52
N MET A 117 2.04 11.47 2.30
CA MET A 117 2.20 12.74 1.58
C MET A 117 1.70 12.62 0.13
N MET A 118 1.97 11.49 -0.56
CA MET A 118 1.40 11.24 -1.88
C MET A 118 -0.14 11.19 -1.85
N LYS A 119 -0.73 10.51 -0.86
CA LYS A 119 -2.19 10.48 -0.69
C LYS A 119 -2.79 11.87 -0.45
N GLY A 120 -2.07 12.74 0.25
CA GLY A 120 -2.45 14.14 0.50
C GLY A 120 -2.12 15.09 -0.66
N GLY A 121 -1.57 14.60 -1.78
CA GLY A 121 -1.17 15.44 -2.92
C GLY A 121 0.13 16.23 -2.69
N GLN A 122 0.82 16.03 -1.57
CA GLN A 122 2.07 16.70 -1.19
C GLN A 122 3.27 16.02 -1.84
N LEU A 123 3.32 16.02 -3.19
CA LEU A 123 4.31 15.26 -3.96
C LEU A 123 5.75 15.73 -3.73
N LYS A 124 5.95 17.02 -3.41
CA LYS A 124 7.28 17.56 -3.10
C LYS A 124 7.83 16.93 -1.82
N ASP A 125 7.04 16.92 -0.75
CA ASP A 125 7.44 16.37 0.54
C ASP A 125 7.66 14.86 0.46
N ALA A 126 6.78 14.15 -0.27
CA ALA A 126 6.97 12.73 -0.58
C ALA A 126 8.30 12.48 -1.30
N SER A 127 8.64 13.33 -2.28
CA SER A 127 9.91 13.25 -3.02
C SER A 127 11.12 13.46 -2.11
N ASP A 128 11.05 14.40 -1.18
CA ASP A 128 12.13 14.67 -0.24
C ASP A 128 12.39 13.47 0.67
N PHE A 129 11.33 12.82 1.19
CA PHE A 129 11.47 11.59 1.97
C PHE A 129 12.10 10.46 1.16
N VAL A 130 11.58 10.14 -0.02
CA VAL A 130 12.08 9.04 -0.86
C VAL A 130 13.54 9.27 -1.26
N ASN A 131 13.89 10.50 -1.70
CA ASN A 131 15.23 10.81 -2.17
C ASN A 131 16.26 10.93 -1.03
N SER A 132 15.82 11.05 0.23
CA SER A 132 16.70 11.03 1.40
C SER A 132 17.15 9.60 1.79
N ILE A 133 16.60 8.57 1.17
CA ILE A 133 16.96 7.16 1.42
C ILE A 133 18.15 6.78 0.54
N GLN A 134 19.21 6.29 1.17
CA GLN A 134 20.42 5.86 0.47
C GLN A 134 20.25 4.39 0.03
N LEU A 135 20.08 4.17 -1.26
CA LEU A 135 19.79 2.86 -1.84
C LEU A 135 20.88 1.81 -1.51
N GLN A 136 22.15 2.22 -1.45
CA GLN A 136 23.29 1.34 -1.16
C GLN A 136 23.25 0.78 0.28
N GLN A 137 22.49 1.41 1.16
CA GLN A 137 22.36 1.04 2.57
C GLN A 137 20.93 0.59 2.92
N LEU A 138 20.08 0.42 1.90
CA LEU A 138 18.69 0.01 2.10
C LEU A 138 18.64 -1.45 2.60
N ASP A 139 17.87 -1.69 3.67
CA ASP A 139 17.59 -3.05 4.13
C ASP A 139 16.87 -3.84 3.02
N PRO A 140 17.32 -5.06 2.69
CA PRO A 140 16.71 -5.87 1.62
C PRO A 140 15.20 -6.08 1.78
N ASN A 141 14.69 -6.14 3.02
CA ASN A 141 13.25 -6.30 3.28
C ASN A 141 12.42 -5.04 2.93
N LEU A 142 13.07 -3.89 2.75
CA LEU A 142 12.42 -2.66 2.31
C LEU A 142 12.51 -2.43 0.80
N PHE A 143 13.22 -3.28 0.08
CA PHE A 143 13.46 -3.13 -1.35
C PHE A 143 12.16 -2.95 -2.14
N PHE A 144 11.22 -3.86 -1.98
CA PHE A 144 9.94 -3.79 -2.69
C PHE A 144 9.16 -2.53 -2.31
N TYR A 145 9.10 -2.21 -1.02
CA TYR A 145 8.37 -1.04 -0.53
C TYR A 145 9.00 0.26 -1.05
N TYR A 146 10.32 0.35 -1.07
CA TYR A 146 11.03 1.51 -1.63
C TYR A 146 10.74 1.69 -3.12
N PHE A 147 10.94 0.65 -3.94
CA PHE A 147 10.76 0.77 -5.38
C PHE A 147 9.30 0.96 -5.78
N SER A 148 8.34 0.34 -5.10
CA SER A 148 6.92 0.56 -5.35
C SER A 148 6.48 1.98 -4.96
N THR A 149 6.92 2.48 -3.81
CA THR A 149 6.65 3.85 -3.37
C THR A 149 7.28 4.87 -4.34
N ARG A 150 8.52 4.65 -4.73
CA ARG A 150 9.23 5.51 -5.67
C ARG A 150 8.57 5.50 -7.06
N LYS A 151 8.18 4.34 -7.56
CA LYS A 151 7.43 4.21 -8.81
C LYS A 151 6.14 5.05 -8.77
N THR A 152 5.29 4.83 -7.77
CA THR A 152 4.01 5.54 -7.62
C THR A 152 4.21 7.05 -7.49
N LEU A 153 5.24 7.50 -6.76
CA LEU A 153 5.59 8.91 -6.67
C LEU A 153 5.90 9.52 -8.04
N TYR A 154 6.76 8.87 -8.82
CA TYR A 154 7.16 9.40 -10.12
C TYR A 154 6.06 9.30 -11.18
N GLU A 155 5.15 8.33 -11.10
CA GLU A 155 3.91 8.29 -11.88
C GLU A 155 2.99 9.48 -11.54
N SER A 156 2.84 9.80 -10.26
CA SER A 156 2.07 10.96 -9.80
C SER A 156 2.69 12.28 -10.25
N LEU A 157 4.02 12.42 -10.16
CA LEU A 157 4.75 13.58 -10.66
C LEU A 157 4.65 13.72 -12.19
N ALA A 158 4.67 12.60 -12.92
CA ALA A 158 4.48 12.62 -14.38
C ALA A 158 3.07 13.07 -14.76
N SER A 159 2.05 12.60 -14.03
CA SER A 159 0.66 13.03 -14.20
C SER A 159 0.46 14.52 -13.94
N ALA A 160 1.10 15.06 -12.91
CA ALA A 160 1.04 16.46 -12.54
C ALA A 160 1.94 17.37 -13.41
N ALA A 161 2.81 16.81 -14.28
CA ALA A 161 3.78 17.58 -15.04
C ALA A 161 3.13 18.40 -16.16
N LEU A 162 3.38 19.71 -16.17
CA LEU A 162 2.86 20.64 -17.17
C LEU A 162 3.56 20.54 -18.53
N THR A 163 4.81 20.06 -18.57
CA THR A 163 5.58 19.95 -19.80
C THR A 163 5.85 18.49 -20.17
N SER A 164 5.88 18.22 -21.49
CA SER A 164 6.19 16.87 -22.01
C SER A 164 7.59 16.40 -21.59
N GLY A 165 8.58 17.29 -21.55
CA GLY A 165 9.93 16.97 -21.13
C GLY A 165 10.00 16.46 -19.68
N LYS A 166 9.34 17.17 -18.73
CA LYS A 166 9.26 16.72 -17.33
C LYS A 166 8.48 15.42 -17.20
N ARG A 167 7.35 15.28 -17.92
CA ARG A 167 6.56 14.07 -17.92
C ARG A 167 7.37 12.87 -18.37
N ASN A 168 8.10 13.00 -19.46
CA ASN A 168 8.95 11.93 -19.99
C ASN A 168 10.06 11.56 -18.99
N TYR A 169 10.71 12.53 -18.40
CA TYR A 169 11.74 12.33 -17.37
C TYR A 169 11.20 11.51 -16.17
N TYR A 170 10.04 11.89 -15.64
CA TYR A 170 9.43 11.16 -14.52
C TYR A 170 8.97 9.75 -14.91
N ASN A 171 8.40 9.57 -16.10
CA ASN A 171 8.02 8.26 -16.61
C ASN A 171 9.24 7.33 -16.77
N GLN A 172 10.40 7.84 -17.17
CA GLN A 172 11.63 7.04 -17.27
C GLN A 172 12.06 6.54 -15.87
N ILE A 173 11.97 7.38 -14.84
CA ILE A 173 12.29 6.97 -13.47
C ILE A 173 11.28 5.91 -12.98
N ALA A 174 9.99 6.12 -13.19
CA ALA A 174 8.97 5.14 -12.82
C ALA A 174 9.18 3.80 -13.52
N LYS A 175 9.53 3.81 -14.81
CA LYS A 175 9.88 2.61 -15.57
C LYS A 175 11.09 1.89 -14.96
N SER A 176 12.18 2.60 -14.68
CA SER A 176 13.36 2.02 -14.04
C SER A 176 13.05 1.37 -12.68
N CYS A 177 12.14 1.97 -11.89
CA CYS A 177 11.67 1.33 -10.65
C CYS A 177 10.90 0.04 -10.91
N ASN A 178 10.02 0.04 -11.93
CA ASN A 178 9.29 -1.15 -12.32
C ASN A 178 10.22 -2.28 -12.81
N ASP A 179 11.23 -1.95 -13.60
CA ASP A 179 12.23 -2.92 -14.06
C ASP A 179 13.00 -3.53 -12.89
N SER A 180 13.31 -2.70 -11.86
CA SER A 180 13.92 -3.19 -10.62
C SER A 180 13.02 -4.13 -9.84
N LEU A 181 11.71 -3.86 -9.76
CA LEU A 181 10.73 -4.75 -9.11
C LEU A 181 10.63 -6.08 -9.85
N LEU A 182 10.55 -6.06 -11.18
CA LEU A 182 10.46 -7.26 -12.01
C LEU A 182 11.72 -8.13 -11.88
N ALA A 183 12.90 -7.53 -11.91
CA ALA A 183 14.17 -8.25 -11.75
C ALA A 183 14.32 -8.96 -10.39
N HIS A 184 13.52 -8.58 -9.39
CA HIS A 184 13.52 -9.18 -8.06
C HIS A 184 12.28 -10.04 -7.77
N SER A 185 11.29 -10.06 -8.67
CA SER A 185 10.06 -10.87 -8.51
C SER A 185 10.34 -12.37 -8.62
N ASP A 186 11.41 -12.77 -9.30
CA ASP A 186 11.81 -14.17 -9.48
C ASP A 186 12.52 -14.78 -8.26
N LYS A 187 12.63 -14.04 -7.15
CA LYS A 187 13.19 -14.54 -5.88
C LYS A 187 12.04 -14.87 -4.91
N PRO A 188 11.62 -16.14 -4.81
CA PRO A 188 10.43 -16.55 -4.04
C PRO A 188 10.50 -16.26 -2.53
N ASP A 189 11.69 -16.01 -1.98
CA ASP A 189 11.91 -15.88 -0.54
C ASP A 189 11.51 -14.50 0.05
N ILE A 190 11.18 -13.51 -0.78
CA ILE A 190 10.84 -12.16 -0.32
C ILE A 190 9.35 -12.00 0.01
N TRP A 191 8.51 -12.94 -0.47
CA TRP A 191 7.05 -12.86 -0.36
C TRP A 191 6.43 -13.72 0.77
N SER A 192 7.24 -14.50 1.48
CA SER A 192 6.79 -15.50 2.46
C SER A 192 6.84 -15.02 3.92
N ARG A 193 6.60 -13.73 4.17
CA ARG A 193 6.50 -13.23 5.56
C ARG A 193 5.31 -12.32 5.74
#